data_553dcc067ab568ebd1169550eb4f69b9
#
_entry.id   553dcc067ab568ebd1169550eb4f69b9
#
_cell.length_a   1.000
_cell.length_b   1.000
_cell.length_c   1.000
_cell.angle_alpha   90.00
_cell.angle_beta   90.00
_cell.angle_gamma   90.00
#
_symmetry.space_group_name_H-M   'P 1'
#
loop_
_entity.id
_entity.type
_entity.pdbx_description
1 polymer ?
#
loop_
_entity_poly.entity_id
_entity_poly.type
_entity_poly.pdbx_seq_one_letter_code
_entity_poly.pdbx_strand_id
1 'polypeptide(L)'
;MSRLQNLLDDFSRLGFHPESAWWLLLLPLCLLAWLPRWRRRASIVHASTETFAGTGGSWVRRLRWLPPSLRTGGIVLLIICMARPIKANERSRVFVEGVAIQSVIDRSGSMRARDFRLGGGTVDRLTAVKKVLTDFIQGDDELSGRPDDLVGLITFAGFADSVSPLTLDHTYVTSALDEVRIATERSEDGTAIGDAIALAVERLRELDERDDDAGRRIKSRVIVLLTDGENNAGDIDPLVAAEIANAFDVRIYAIGVGSNGVAKIPMKDPFGRQITTRQRVSIDEKTLTEVADATGGRYFRATDTDSLREIYAAIDALEKTTTEQRRYRSYRDLAVEPLRLDTLTIPPLLLLAFALLAGEQLLVHTRFRTLP
;
A
#
# COMPACT_ATOMS: atom_id res chain seq x y z
N MET A 1 -20.56 -5.37 -33.66
CA MET A 1 -19.07 -5.22 -33.70
C MET A 1 -18.43 -5.13 -32.33
N SER A 2 -19.06 -4.58 -31.29
CA SER A 2 -18.49 -4.43 -29.94
C SER A 2 -18.19 -5.74 -29.18
N ARG A 3 -19.01 -6.79 -29.33
CA ARG A 3 -18.80 -8.08 -28.62
C ARG A 3 -17.58 -8.86 -29.10
N LEU A 4 -17.25 -8.81 -30.40
CA LEU A 4 -16.07 -9.47 -30.96
C LEU A 4 -14.79 -8.74 -30.58
N GLN A 5 -14.82 -7.42 -30.49
CA GLN A 5 -13.69 -6.62 -30.02
C GLN A 5 -13.38 -6.89 -28.54
N ASN A 6 -14.40 -6.92 -27.68
CA ASN A 6 -14.20 -7.24 -26.26
C ASN A 6 -13.64 -8.66 -26.04
N LEU A 7 -14.06 -9.65 -26.86
CA LEU A 7 -13.51 -10.99 -26.83
C LEU A 7 -12.03 -11.02 -27.27
N LEU A 8 -11.67 -10.28 -28.31
CA LEU A 8 -10.28 -10.19 -28.79
C LEU A 8 -9.39 -9.48 -27.77
N ASP A 9 -9.88 -8.45 -27.12
CA ASP A 9 -9.17 -7.75 -26.04
C ASP A 9 -8.98 -8.64 -24.81
N ASP A 10 -9.97 -9.46 -24.46
CA ASP A 10 -9.87 -10.44 -23.38
C ASP A 10 -8.83 -11.55 -23.69
N PHE A 11 -8.77 -12.00 -24.95
CA PHE A 11 -7.77 -12.96 -25.40
C PHE A 11 -6.35 -12.37 -25.47
N SER A 12 -6.20 -11.10 -25.80
CA SER A 12 -4.89 -10.44 -25.86
C SER A 12 -4.23 -10.29 -24.48
N ARG A 13 -5.03 -10.37 -23.40
CA ARG A 13 -4.57 -10.31 -22.00
C ARG A 13 -4.20 -11.68 -21.41
N LEU A 14 -4.33 -12.75 -22.20
CA LEU A 14 -3.89 -14.08 -21.79
C LEU A 14 -2.39 -14.20 -21.97
N GLY A 15 -1.70 -14.62 -20.93
CA GLY A 15 -0.28 -14.88 -20.93
C GLY A 15 0.02 -16.27 -20.39
N PHE A 16 1.27 -16.68 -20.47
CA PHE A 16 1.78 -17.87 -19.80
C PHE A 16 2.77 -17.46 -18.72
N HIS A 17 2.81 -18.23 -17.63
CA HIS A 17 3.80 -17.99 -16.59
C HIS A 17 5.22 -18.19 -17.15
N PRO A 18 6.14 -17.20 -17.00
CA PRO A 18 7.44 -17.23 -17.69
C PRO A 18 8.27 -18.47 -17.35
N GLU A 19 8.20 -18.97 -16.12
CA GLU A 19 8.94 -20.14 -15.67
C GLU A 19 8.39 -21.47 -16.21
N SER A 20 7.15 -21.53 -16.69
CA SER A 20 6.50 -22.75 -17.16
C SER A 20 6.14 -22.72 -18.65
N ALA A 21 6.30 -21.60 -19.33
CA ALA A 21 6.00 -21.48 -20.76
C ALA A 21 6.79 -22.46 -21.66
N TRP A 22 7.95 -22.94 -21.21
CA TRP A 22 8.77 -23.91 -21.94
C TRP A 22 8.06 -25.26 -22.20
N TRP A 23 7.04 -25.63 -21.39
CA TRP A 23 6.22 -26.81 -21.63
C TRP A 23 5.52 -26.78 -22.99
N LEU A 24 5.26 -25.62 -23.58
CA LEU A 24 4.67 -25.46 -24.89
C LEU A 24 5.55 -26.06 -26.00
N LEU A 25 6.85 -26.26 -25.78
CA LEU A 25 7.76 -26.93 -26.71
C LEU A 25 7.41 -28.42 -26.93
N LEU A 26 6.59 -29.01 -26.05
CA LEU A 26 6.09 -30.38 -26.22
C LEU A 26 4.93 -30.48 -27.23
N LEU A 27 4.28 -29.38 -27.61
CA LEU A 27 3.17 -29.40 -28.58
C LEU A 27 3.53 -30.00 -29.94
N PRO A 28 4.69 -29.72 -30.56
CA PRO A 28 5.10 -30.36 -31.80
C PRO A 28 5.24 -31.88 -31.68
N LEU A 29 5.61 -32.38 -30.50
CA LEU A 29 5.76 -33.81 -30.24
C LEU A 29 4.42 -34.57 -30.33
N CYS A 30 3.31 -33.89 -29.96
CA CYS A 30 1.96 -34.44 -30.14
C CYS A 30 1.59 -34.64 -31.60
N LEU A 31 2.05 -33.78 -32.49
CA LEU A 31 1.88 -33.94 -33.95
C LEU A 31 2.69 -35.12 -34.51
N LEU A 32 3.92 -35.33 -34.01
CA LEU A 32 4.74 -36.47 -34.38
C LEU A 32 4.10 -37.80 -33.98
N ALA A 33 3.34 -37.87 -32.90
CA ALA A 33 2.61 -39.08 -32.49
C ALA A 33 1.52 -39.51 -33.50
N TRP A 34 1.09 -38.61 -34.40
CA TRP A 34 0.11 -38.89 -35.46
C TRP A 34 0.77 -39.46 -36.75
N LEU A 35 2.04 -39.18 -37.00
CA LEU A 35 2.76 -39.62 -38.20
C LEU A 35 2.77 -41.15 -38.41
N PRO A 36 3.02 -41.99 -37.38
CA PRO A 36 3.05 -43.46 -37.57
C PRO A 36 1.69 -44.04 -37.93
N ARG A 37 0.59 -43.44 -37.49
CA ARG A 37 -0.77 -43.90 -37.77
C ARG A 37 -1.20 -43.67 -39.22
N TRP A 38 -0.63 -42.67 -39.88
CA TRP A 38 -0.84 -42.44 -41.30
C TRP A 38 -0.15 -43.48 -42.19
N ARG A 39 0.95 -44.09 -41.72
CA ARG A 39 1.76 -45.06 -42.45
C ARG A 39 1.40 -46.51 -42.15
N ARG A 40 0.81 -46.84 -41.03
CA ARG A 40 0.45 -48.22 -40.65
C ARG A 40 -0.98 -48.55 -41.06
N ARG A 41 -1.15 -49.00 -42.31
CA ARG A 41 -2.36 -49.74 -42.69
C ARG A 41 -2.10 -51.20 -42.30
N ALA A 42 -2.69 -51.63 -41.18
CA ALA A 42 -2.72 -53.05 -40.83
C ALA A 42 -3.55 -53.73 -41.89
N SER A 43 -2.92 -54.56 -42.72
CA SER A 43 -3.59 -55.44 -43.66
C SER A 43 -3.62 -56.84 -43.04
N ILE A 44 -4.81 -57.36 -42.83
CA ILE A 44 -5.00 -58.78 -42.49
C ILE A 44 -5.22 -59.51 -43.79
N VAL A 45 -4.34 -60.44 -44.09
CA VAL A 45 -4.50 -61.33 -45.25
C VAL A 45 -5.55 -62.41 -44.90
N HIS A 46 -6.73 -62.27 -45.48
CA HIS A 46 -7.82 -63.24 -45.30
C HIS A 46 -7.98 -64.08 -46.58
N ALA A 47 -8.21 -65.40 -46.42
CA ALA A 47 -8.32 -66.31 -47.47
C ALA A 47 -9.58 -66.19 -48.39
N SER A 48 -10.60 -65.46 -47.91
CA SER A 48 -11.82 -65.10 -48.67
C SER A 48 -12.35 -63.76 -48.30
N THR A 49 -12.62 -62.87 -49.22
CA THR A 49 -13.21 -61.57 -49.09
C THR A 49 -14.73 -61.58 -49.19
N GLU A 50 -15.34 -62.66 -49.58
CA GLU A 50 -16.80 -62.81 -49.80
C GLU A 50 -17.59 -62.69 -48.46
N THR A 51 -17.02 -63.14 -47.37
CA THR A 51 -17.65 -62.99 -46.01
C THR A 51 -17.84 -61.56 -45.55
N PHE A 52 -17.18 -60.59 -46.17
CA PHE A 52 -17.27 -59.17 -45.80
C PHE A 52 -18.05 -58.30 -46.82
N ALA A 53 -18.55 -58.95 -47.91
CA ALA A 53 -19.23 -58.23 -49.01
C ALA A 53 -20.61 -57.61 -48.60
N GLY A 54 -21.13 -57.88 -47.42
CA GLY A 54 -22.42 -57.35 -46.95
C GLY A 54 -22.35 -56.36 -45.81
N THR A 55 -21.17 -56.05 -45.32
CA THR A 55 -21.05 -55.08 -44.18
C THR A 55 -21.07 -53.65 -44.72
N GLY A 56 -22.29 -53.09 -44.82
CA GLY A 56 -22.49 -51.69 -45.16
C GLY A 56 -21.69 -50.79 -44.22
N GLY A 57 -21.21 -49.65 -44.73
CA GLY A 57 -20.35 -48.73 -44.04
C GLY A 57 -20.97 -48.22 -42.73
N SER A 58 -20.65 -48.86 -41.63
CA SER A 58 -21.07 -48.46 -40.29
C SER A 58 -20.57 -47.03 -40.00
N TRP A 59 -21.41 -46.17 -39.44
CA TRP A 59 -21.06 -44.83 -39.03
C TRP A 59 -19.85 -44.84 -38.04
N VAL A 60 -19.63 -45.91 -37.29
CA VAL A 60 -18.44 -46.14 -36.45
C VAL A 60 -17.16 -46.13 -37.27
N ARG A 61 -17.20 -46.63 -38.51
CA ARG A 61 -16.05 -46.66 -39.44
C ARG A 61 -15.70 -45.23 -39.92
N ARG A 62 -16.71 -44.37 -40.11
CA ARG A 62 -16.50 -42.94 -40.44
C ARG A 62 -15.91 -42.14 -39.30
N LEU A 63 -16.24 -42.47 -38.04
CA LEU A 63 -15.81 -41.80 -36.83
C LEU A 63 -14.59 -42.44 -36.17
N ARG A 64 -13.88 -43.33 -36.84
CA ARG A 64 -12.68 -44.02 -36.33
C ARG A 64 -11.53 -43.08 -35.95
N TRP A 65 -11.55 -41.86 -36.45
CA TRP A 65 -10.59 -40.82 -36.09
C TRP A 65 -10.91 -40.13 -34.73
N LEU A 66 -12.13 -40.29 -34.23
CA LEU A 66 -12.62 -39.58 -33.03
C LEU A 66 -11.84 -39.98 -31.75
N PRO A 67 -11.65 -41.24 -31.39
CA PRO A 67 -10.89 -41.60 -30.19
C PRO A 67 -9.46 -41.05 -30.18
N PRO A 68 -8.66 -41.19 -31.25
CA PRO A 68 -7.31 -40.66 -31.27
C PRO A 68 -7.27 -39.12 -31.26
N SER A 69 -8.28 -38.44 -31.83
CA SER A 69 -8.33 -36.99 -31.75
C SER A 69 -8.68 -36.50 -30.34
N LEU A 70 -9.59 -37.18 -29.62
CA LEU A 70 -9.89 -36.87 -28.22
C LEU A 70 -8.67 -37.05 -27.32
N ARG A 71 -7.89 -38.12 -27.51
CA ARG A 71 -6.62 -38.35 -26.78
C ARG A 71 -5.63 -37.24 -27.07
N THR A 72 -5.43 -36.86 -28.33
CA THR A 72 -4.49 -35.82 -28.70
C THR A 72 -4.93 -34.46 -28.15
N GLY A 73 -6.22 -34.16 -28.26
CA GLY A 73 -6.80 -32.93 -27.66
C GLY A 73 -6.63 -32.88 -26.16
N GLY A 74 -6.87 -33.97 -25.43
CA GLY A 74 -6.64 -34.06 -24.00
C GLY A 74 -5.17 -33.85 -23.62
N ILE A 75 -4.24 -34.46 -24.33
CA ILE A 75 -2.79 -34.29 -24.10
C ILE A 75 -2.36 -32.85 -24.41
N VAL A 76 -2.84 -32.25 -25.49
CA VAL A 76 -2.55 -30.84 -25.82
C VAL A 76 -3.05 -29.91 -24.71
N LEU A 77 -4.28 -30.12 -24.22
CA LEU A 77 -4.80 -29.34 -23.11
C LEU A 77 -4.00 -29.54 -21.83
N LEU A 78 -3.53 -30.75 -21.53
CA LEU A 78 -2.64 -30.98 -20.38
C LEU A 78 -1.32 -30.22 -20.52
N ILE A 79 -0.71 -30.22 -21.70
CA ILE A 79 0.51 -29.43 -21.96
C ILE A 79 0.25 -27.95 -21.76
N ILE A 80 -0.89 -27.44 -22.25
CA ILE A 80 -1.30 -26.04 -22.02
C ILE A 80 -1.49 -25.75 -20.53
N CYS A 81 -2.13 -26.67 -19.78
CA CYS A 81 -2.27 -26.53 -18.33
C CYS A 81 -0.91 -26.51 -17.60
N MET A 82 0.07 -27.33 -18.03
CA MET A 82 1.43 -27.32 -17.48
C MET A 82 2.17 -26.00 -17.77
N ALA A 83 1.88 -25.37 -18.90
CA ALA A 83 2.40 -24.04 -19.24
C ALA A 83 1.78 -22.91 -18.39
N ARG A 84 0.80 -23.23 -17.52
CA ARG A 84 0.12 -22.33 -16.62
C ARG A 84 -0.39 -21.06 -17.31
N PRO A 85 -1.48 -21.16 -18.10
CA PRO A 85 -2.09 -19.99 -18.71
C PRO A 85 -2.66 -19.09 -17.60
N ILE A 86 -2.22 -17.82 -17.59
CA ILE A 86 -2.58 -16.81 -16.59
C ILE A 86 -3.36 -15.69 -17.24
N LYS A 87 -4.40 -15.22 -16.54
CA LYS A 87 -5.09 -13.97 -16.86
C LYS A 87 -4.77 -12.96 -15.78
N ALA A 88 -4.27 -11.79 -16.17
CA ALA A 88 -4.04 -10.69 -15.23
C ALA A 88 -5.40 -10.28 -14.61
N ASN A 89 -5.48 -10.31 -13.29
CA ASN A 89 -6.67 -9.83 -12.60
C ASN A 89 -6.60 -8.30 -12.56
N GLU A 90 -7.64 -7.62 -13.04
CA GLU A 90 -7.73 -6.15 -13.02
C GLU A 90 -7.80 -5.58 -11.60
N ARG A 91 -8.10 -6.41 -10.60
CA ARG A 91 -7.97 -6.05 -9.19
C ARG A 91 -6.50 -6.23 -8.74
N SER A 92 -5.60 -5.47 -9.34
CA SER A 92 -4.28 -5.25 -8.77
C SER A 92 -4.49 -4.46 -7.49
N ARG A 93 -4.43 -5.09 -6.33
CA ARG A 93 -4.28 -4.35 -5.08
C ARG A 93 -2.87 -3.79 -5.12
N VAL A 94 -2.75 -2.51 -5.44
CA VAL A 94 -1.52 -1.76 -5.21
C VAL A 94 -1.48 -1.59 -3.70
N PHE A 95 -0.64 -2.34 -3.01
CA PHE A 95 -0.32 -2.04 -1.63
C PHE A 95 0.60 -0.83 -1.67
N VAL A 96 0.07 0.32 -1.30
CA VAL A 96 0.87 1.51 -1.06
C VAL A 96 1.35 1.38 0.38
N GLU A 97 2.65 1.18 0.56
CA GLU A 97 3.27 1.25 1.86
C GLU A 97 3.42 2.74 2.20
N GLY A 98 2.64 3.22 3.16
CA GLY A 98 2.67 4.59 3.65
C GLY A 98 3.25 4.68 5.06
N VAL A 99 3.65 5.88 5.46
CA VAL A 99 4.01 6.25 6.82
C VAL A 99 2.80 6.87 7.50
N ALA A 100 2.58 6.55 8.78
CA ALA A 100 1.60 7.25 9.59
C ALA A 100 2.33 8.32 10.42
N ILE A 101 2.05 9.59 10.14
CA ILE A 101 2.72 10.74 10.74
C ILE A 101 1.72 11.48 11.62
N GLN A 102 1.94 11.49 12.93
CA GLN A 102 1.17 12.30 13.86
C GLN A 102 1.96 13.56 14.17
N SER A 103 1.52 14.70 13.63
CA SER A 103 2.08 16.01 13.97
C SER A 103 1.52 16.49 15.29
N VAL A 104 2.40 16.83 16.23
CA VAL A 104 2.08 17.26 17.59
C VAL A 104 2.67 18.67 17.80
N ILE A 105 1.81 19.69 17.86
CA ILE A 105 2.21 21.10 17.80
C ILE A 105 1.88 21.80 19.11
N ASP A 106 2.88 22.43 19.68
CA ASP A 106 2.74 23.34 20.79
C ASP A 106 1.99 24.61 20.38
N ARG A 107 0.92 24.97 21.09
CA ARG A 107 0.18 26.22 20.92
C ARG A 107 0.23 27.10 22.17
N SER A 108 1.16 26.85 23.09
CA SER A 108 1.35 27.60 24.32
C SER A 108 1.68 29.07 24.07
N GLY A 109 1.64 29.87 25.12
CA GLY A 109 1.87 31.31 25.06
C GLY A 109 3.24 31.73 24.53
N SER A 110 4.28 30.91 24.73
CA SER A 110 5.66 31.11 24.20
C SER A 110 5.75 31.12 22.71
N MET A 111 4.89 30.35 22.00
CA MET A 111 4.81 30.31 20.56
C MET A 111 4.42 31.64 19.89
N ARG A 112 4.04 32.65 20.66
CA ARG A 112 3.87 34.04 20.18
C ARG A 112 5.16 34.80 19.94
N ALA A 113 6.30 34.24 20.31
CA ALA A 113 7.59 34.87 20.11
C ALA A 113 7.84 35.15 18.62
N ARG A 114 8.23 36.38 18.28
CA ARG A 114 8.48 36.81 16.89
C ARG A 114 9.95 36.80 16.59
N ASP A 115 10.51 35.62 16.44
CA ASP A 115 11.92 35.39 16.15
C ASP A 115 12.15 34.64 14.82
N PHE A 116 11.07 34.23 14.13
CA PHE A 116 11.12 33.62 12.81
C PHE A 116 10.90 34.62 11.68
N ARG A 117 11.39 34.31 10.47
CA ARG A 117 11.23 35.14 9.29
C ARG A 117 10.49 34.37 8.19
N LEU A 118 9.50 35.02 7.58
CA LEU A 118 8.75 34.48 6.46
C LEU A 118 8.48 35.60 5.45
N GLY A 119 8.84 35.41 4.17
CA GLY A 119 8.57 36.39 3.13
C GLY A 119 9.17 37.80 3.40
N GLY A 120 10.30 37.86 4.11
CA GLY A 120 10.96 39.15 4.45
C GLY A 120 10.44 39.85 5.70
N GLY A 121 9.36 39.33 6.32
CA GLY A 121 8.79 39.82 7.59
C GLY A 121 9.10 38.90 8.79
N THR A 122 9.03 39.47 10.00
CA THR A 122 9.09 38.65 11.23
C THR A 122 7.71 38.12 11.57
N VAL A 123 7.59 36.82 11.79
CA VAL A 123 6.36 36.12 12.18
C VAL A 123 6.53 35.45 13.52
N ASP A 124 5.40 35.08 14.17
CA ASP A 124 5.45 34.25 15.37
C ASP A 124 5.81 32.78 15.01
N ARG A 125 6.28 32.05 16.03
CA ARG A 125 6.75 30.64 15.86
C ARG A 125 5.65 29.74 15.33
N LEU A 126 4.41 29.88 15.83
CA LEU A 126 3.29 29.06 15.37
C LEU A 126 3.00 29.28 13.87
N THR A 127 3.04 30.53 13.41
CA THR A 127 2.85 30.88 11.99
C THR A 127 3.95 30.25 11.11
N ALA A 128 5.20 30.28 11.55
CA ALA A 128 6.30 29.64 10.83
C ALA A 128 6.12 28.11 10.77
N VAL A 129 5.78 27.49 11.90
CA VAL A 129 5.51 26.04 11.99
C VAL A 129 4.38 25.63 11.06
N LYS A 130 3.26 26.35 11.07
CA LYS A 130 2.12 26.09 10.20
C LYS A 130 2.53 26.10 8.71
N LYS A 131 3.27 27.10 8.30
CA LYS A 131 3.71 27.22 6.90
C LYS A 131 4.58 26.04 6.48
N VAL A 132 5.61 25.73 7.28
CA VAL A 132 6.55 24.64 6.95
C VAL A 132 5.86 23.27 7.00
N LEU A 133 4.95 23.05 7.97
CA LEU A 133 4.19 21.80 8.02
C LEU A 133 3.22 21.66 6.85
N THR A 134 2.60 22.76 6.40
CA THR A 134 1.76 22.74 5.20
C THR A 134 2.59 22.37 3.97
N ASP A 135 3.77 22.98 3.81
CA ASP A 135 4.70 22.68 2.71
C ASP A 135 5.19 21.23 2.76
N PHE A 136 5.46 20.70 3.96
CA PHE A 136 5.83 19.31 4.14
C PHE A 136 4.71 18.32 3.73
N ILE A 137 3.46 18.65 4.07
CA ILE A 137 2.29 17.79 3.76
C ILE A 137 1.94 17.86 2.28
N GLN A 138 1.78 19.07 1.73
CA GLN A 138 1.32 19.30 0.35
C GLN A 138 2.42 19.20 -0.68
N GLY A 139 3.66 19.49 -0.27
CA GLY A 139 4.80 19.67 -1.15
C GLY A 139 4.95 21.10 -1.64
N ASP A 140 6.19 21.47 -1.92
CA ASP A 140 6.59 22.71 -2.59
C ASP A 140 7.76 22.43 -3.53
N ASP A 141 8.49 23.47 -4.00
CA ASP A 141 9.64 23.31 -4.89
C ASP A 141 10.80 22.52 -4.25
N GLU A 142 10.89 22.45 -2.94
CA GLU A 142 11.96 21.78 -2.17
C GLU A 142 11.51 20.48 -1.50
N LEU A 143 10.24 20.40 -1.09
CA LEU A 143 9.65 19.25 -0.40
C LEU A 143 8.69 18.53 -1.34
N SER A 144 8.86 17.21 -1.50
CA SER A 144 8.06 16.40 -2.45
C SER A 144 6.61 16.14 -2.03
N GLY A 145 6.21 16.60 -0.81
CA GLY A 145 4.90 16.29 -0.26
C GLY A 145 4.74 14.83 0.18
N ARG A 146 3.56 14.52 0.74
CA ARG A 146 3.25 13.23 1.37
C ARG A 146 1.96 12.58 0.84
N PRO A 147 1.76 12.43 -0.48
CA PRO A 147 0.47 12.04 -1.06
C PRO A 147 -0.04 10.67 -0.60
N ASP A 148 0.85 9.77 -0.21
CA ASP A 148 0.53 8.39 0.15
C ASP A 148 0.54 8.14 1.68
N ASP A 149 0.96 9.14 2.49
CA ASP A 149 1.12 9.01 3.93
C ASP A 149 -0.14 9.47 4.68
N LEU A 150 -0.43 8.79 5.80
CA LEU A 150 -1.48 9.23 6.71
C LEU A 150 -0.94 10.34 7.60
N VAL A 151 -1.60 11.50 7.61
CA VAL A 151 -1.20 12.63 8.45
C VAL A 151 -2.31 12.97 9.42
N GLY A 152 -1.98 13.09 10.70
CA GLY A 152 -2.86 13.56 11.75
C GLY A 152 -2.29 14.80 12.44
N LEU A 153 -3.15 15.54 13.16
CA LEU A 153 -2.79 16.76 13.87
C LEU A 153 -3.30 16.73 15.30
N ILE A 154 -2.39 16.85 16.23
CA ILE A 154 -2.63 17.10 17.65
C ILE A 154 -2.04 18.46 17.99
N THR A 155 -2.75 19.23 18.80
CA THR A 155 -2.21 20.47 19.40
C THR A 155 -2.21 20.34 20.91
N PHE A 156 -1.28 21.01 21.57
CA PHE A 156 -1.22 21.00 23.01
C PHE A 156 -0.78 22.35 23.57
N ALA A 157 -1.19 22.60 24.78
CA ALA A 157 -0.73 23.66 25.67
C ALA A 157 -0.85 23.13 27.12
N GLY A 158 -1.69 23.63 27.95
CA GLY A 158 -1.98 23.06 29.29
C GLY A 158 -2.59 21.64 29.24
N PHE A 159 -3.17 21.26 28.11
CA PHE A 159 -3.69 19.93 27.80
C PHE A 159 -3.53 19.63 26.29
N ALA A 160 -3.60 18.36 25.92
CA ALA A 160 -3.52 17.91 24.55
C ALA A 160 -4.92 17.73 23.92
N ASP A 161 -5.07 18.10 22.63
CA ASP A 161 -6.31 17.99 21.87
C ASP A 161 -6.06 17.45 20.46
N SER A 162 -6.91 16.53 20.02
CA SER A 162 -6.83 15.92 18.70
C SER A 162 -7.63 16.75 17.69
N VAL A 163 -6.95 17.54 16.87
CA VAL A 163 -7.54 18.49 15.92
C VAL A 163 -7.92 17.78 14.61
N SER A 164 -7.09 16.86 14.12
CA SER A 164 -7.37 16.07 12.94
C SER A 164 -6.99 14.61 13.18
N PRO A 165 -7.86 13.65 12.83
CA PRO A 165 -7.49 12.24 12.83
C PRO A 165 -6.45 11.95 11.74
N LEU A 166 -5.81 10.79 11.82
CA LEU A 166 -4.93 10.30 10.76
C LEU A 166 -5.74 10.04 9.47
N THR A 167 -5.44 10.81 8.43
CA THR A 167 -6.17 10.80 7.15
C THR A 167 -5.24 11.05 5.97
N LEU A 168 -5.68 10.64 4.79
CA LEU A 168 -5.09 10.99 3.50
C LEU A 168 -5.65 12.29 2.93
N ASP A 169 -6.70 12.82 3.51
CA ASP A 169 -7.23 14.13 3.11
C ASP A 169 -6.36 15.24 3.69
N HIS A 170 -5.27 15.50 3.00
CA HIS A 170 -4.30 16.51 3.39
C HIS A 170 -4.88 17.93 3.33
N THR A 171 -5.91 18.15 2.49
CA THR A 171 -6.61 19.44 2.45
C THR A 171 -7.36 19.68 3.76
N TYR A 172 -7.99 18.64 4.31
CA TYR A 172 -8.64 18.73 5.61
C TYR A 172 -7.62 19.03 6.73
N VAL A 173 -6.48 18.31 6.76
CA VAL A 173 -5.44 18.51 7.77
C VAL A 173 -4.87 19.94 7.74
N THR A 174 -4.55 20.44 6.55
CA THR A 174 -4.00 21.79 6.38
C THR A 174 -5.01 22.87 6.71
N SER A 175 -6.29 22.68 6.38
CA SER A 175 -7.37 23.59 6.78
C SER A 175 -7.54 23.62 8.30
N ALA A 176 -7.51 22.44 8.95
CA ALA A 176 -7.56 22.34 10.40
C ALA A 176 -6.34 23.00 11.07
N LEU A 177 -5.15 22.84 10.47
CA LEU A 177 -3.92 23.49 10.92
C LEU A 177 -4.04 25.01 10.83
N ASP A 178 -4.64 25.56 9.78
CA ASP A 178 -4.85 27.01 9.65
C ASP A 178 -5.75 27.60 10.71
N GLU A 179 -6.68 26.81 11.27
CA GLU A 179 -7.56 27.22 12.34
C GLU A 179 -6.92 27.21 13.73
N VAL A 180 -5.79 26.50 13.91
CA VAL A 180 -5.08 26.45 15.19
C VAL A 180 -4.71 27.86 15.66
N ARG A 181 -4.98 28.17 16.92
CA ARG A 181 -4.67 29.47 17.56
C ARG A 181 -3.85 29.24 18.81
N ILE A 182 -2.98 30.21 19.12
CA ILE A 182 -2.22 30.22 20.38
C ILE A 182 -3.19 30.32 21.55
N ALA A 183 -2.96 29.53 22.60
CA ALA A 183 -3.71 29.56 23.81
C ALA A 183 -3.72 30.99 24.40
N THR A 184 -4.90 31.49 24.73
CA THR A 184 -5.10 32.86 25.26
C THR A 184 -5.63 32.87 26.68
N GLU A 185 -6.30 31.80 27.08
CA GLU A 185 -6.88 31.66 28.40
C GLU A 185 -5.86 31.10 29.39
N ARG A 186 -5.91 31.57 30.65
CA ARG A 186 -5.03 31.04 31.70
C ARG A 186 -5.28 29.57 32.01
N SER A 187 -6.50 29.10 31.79
CA SER A 187 -6.88 27.69 31.93
C SER A 187 -6.22 26.76 30.91
N GLU A 188 -5.82 27.33 29.78
CA GLU A 188 -5.13 26.60 28.69
C GLU A 188 -3.60 26.80 28.75
N ASP A 189 -3.10 27.67 29.64
CA ASP A 189 -1.68 27.98 29.70
C ASP A 189 -0.89 26.81 30.30
N GLY A 190 0.24 26.51 29.70
CA GLY A 190 1.08 25.40 30.08
C GLY A 190 1.61 24.64 28.85
N THR A 191 2.38 23.60 29.08
CA THR A 191 3.02 22.77 28.05
C THR A 191 3.00 21.32 28.52
N ALA A 192 1.97 20.56 28.12
CA ALA A 192 1.72 19.17 28.49
C ALA A 192 2.30 18.22 27.46
N ILE A 193 3.64 18.09 27.36
CA ILE A 193 4.34 17.30 26.38
C ILE A 193 4.01 15.81 26.54
N GLY A 194 4.03 15.28 27.77
CA GLY A 194 3.81 13.86 28.01
C GLY A 194 2.41 13.42 27.60
N ASP A 195 1.38 14.20 27.95
CA ASP A 195 -0.01 13.92 27.56
C ASP A 195 -0.18 13.98 26.02
N ALA A 196 0.50 14.92 25.37
CA ALA A 196 0.45 15.06 23.92
C ALA A 196 1.09 13.85 23.19
N ILE A 197 2.21 13.34 23.68
CA ILE A 197 2.84 12.12 23.17
C ILE A 197 1.92 10.91 23.41
N ALA A 198 1.36 10.76 24.62
CA ALA A 198 0.48 9.65 24.96
C ALA A 198 -0.77 9.63 24.05
N LEU A 199 -1.41 10.78 23.82
CA LEU A 199 -2.54 10.91 22.92
C LEU A 199 -2.14 10.57 21.47
N ALA A 200 -0.95 10.97 21.02
CA ALA A 200 -0.45 10.66 19.68
C ALA A 200 -0.22 9.16 19.50
N VAL A 201 0.34 8.48 20.49
CA VAL A 201 0.53 7.03 20.48
C VAL A 201 -0.82 6.31 20.43
N GLU A 202 -1.82 6.76 21.19
CA GLU A 202 -3.16 6.19 21.16
C GLU A 202 -3.78 6.28 19.76
N ARG A 203 -3.69 7.46 19.11
CA ARG A 203 -4.19 7.65 17.73
C ARG A 203 -3.48 6.77 16.69
N LEU A 204 -2.17 6.60 16.85
CA LEU A 204 -1.40 5.72 15.96
C LEU A 204 -1.74 4.23 16.18
N ARG A 205 -2.04 3.83 17.42
CA ARG A 205 -2.45 2.46 17.75
C ARG A 205 -3.84 2.12 17.20
N GLU A 206 -4.78 3.06 17.20
CA GLU A 206 -6.12 2.86 16.61
C GLU A 206 -6.08 2.47 15.14
N LEU A 207 -4.99 2.75 14.42
CA LEU A 207 -4.82 2.31 13.03
C LEU A 207 -4.67 0.80 12.91
N ASP A 208 -4.09 0.11 13.89
CA ASP A 208 -3.91 -1.35 13.84
C ASP A 208 -5.25 -2.06 13.85
N GLU A 209 -6.26 -1.49 14.52
CA GLU A 209 -7.61 -2.04 14.59
C GLU A 209 -8.40 -1.83 13.28
N ARG A 210 -7.98 -0.88 12.43
CA ARG A 210 -8.65 -0.52 11.17
C ARG A 210 -8.02 -1.14 9.92
N ASP A 211 -6.81 -1.67 10.03
CA ASP A 211 -5.97 -1.99 8.86
C ASP A 211 -6.34 -3.31 8.15
N ASP A 212 -7.16 -4.17 8.76
CA ASP A 212 -7.51 -5.48 8.21
C ASP A 212 -8.35 -5.42 6.91
N ASP A 213 -9.07 -4.32 6.66
CA ASP A 213 -10.02 -4.24 5.53
C ASP A 213 -9.54 -3.42 4.31
N ALA A 214 -8.60 -2.50 4.46
CA ALA A 214 -8.25 -1.54 3.41
C ALA A 214 -7.08 -1.97 2.49
N GLY A 215 -6.33 -3.01 2.86
CA GLY A 215 -5.19 -3.50 2.08
C GLY A 215 -4.01 -2.53 2.01
N ARG A 216 -3.94 -1.57 2.94
CA ARG A 216 -2.81 -0.65 3.12
C ARG A 216 -1.91 -1.20 4.23
N ARG A 217 -0.61 -1.19 4.01
CA ARG A 217 0.38 -1.59 5.00
C ARG A 217 1.09 -0.34 5.52
N ILE A 218 0.88 -0.02 6.80
CA ILE A 218 1.64 1.05 7.46
C ILE A 218 3.03 0.48 7.76
N LYS A 219 4.06 1.15 7.21
CA LYS A 219 5.44 0.69 7.34
C LYS A 219 6.09 1.23 8.61
N SER A 220 5.85 2.49 8.93
CA SER A 220 6.35 3.14 10.14
C SER A 220 5.33 4.09 10.72
N ARG A 221 5.41 4.26 12.03
CA ARG A 221 4.61 5.19 12.83
C ARG A 221 5.53 6.23 13.43
N VAL A 222 5.19 7.47 13.17
CA VAL A 222 6.06 8.59 13.48
C VAL A 222 5.27 9.68 14.19
N ILE A 223 5.81 10.19 15.28
CA ILE A 223 5.37 11.42 15.93
C ILE A 223 6.39 12.51 15.61
N VAL A 224 5.93 13.63 15.09
CA VAL A 224 6.74 14.85 14.93
C VAL A 224 6.26 15.86 15.97
N LEU A 225 7.01 15.96 17.04
CA LEU A 225 6.73 16.83 18.20
C LEU A 225 7.43 18.18 18.02
N LEU A 226 6.68 19.26 18.01
CA LEU A 226 7.21 20.63 17.93
C LEU A 226 6.84 21.38 19.20
N THR A 227 7.84 21.87 19.91
CA THR A 227 7.67 22.67 21.13
C THR A 227 8.79 23.69 21.29
N ASP A 228 8.52 24.77 21.98
CA ASP A 228 9.51 25.79 22.35
C ASP A 228 9.68 25.93 23.88
N GLY A 229 9.07 25.03 24.65
CA GLY A 229 9.00 25.10 26.11
C GLY A 229 9.57 23.88 26.84
N GLU A 230 9.41 23.94 28.15
CA GLU A 230 9.65 22.84 29.08
C GLU A 230 8.31 22.22 29.49
N ASN A 231 8.31 20.90 29.78
CA ASN A 231 7.10 20.25 30.30
C ASN A 231 6.74 20.82 31.69
N ASN A 232 5.61 21.49 31.81
CA ASN A 232 5.16 22.12 33.05
C ASN A 232 3.68 21.91 33.35
N ALA A 233 2.99 21.12 32.53
CA ALA A 233 1.58 20.76 32.67
C ALA A 233 1.37 19.32 32.26
N GLY A 234 0.15 18.81 32.46
CA GLY A 234 -0.22 17.42 32.15
C GLY A 234 0.06 16.47 33.31
N ASP A 235 -0.47 15.25 33.18
CA ASP A 235 -0.38 14.20 34.20
C ASP A 235 0.71 13.16 33.88
N ILE A 236 1.15 13.09 32.64
CA ILE A 236 2.11 12.07 32.14
C ILE A 236 3.48 12.70 31.97
N ASP A 237 4.50 12.03 32.54
CA ASP A 237 5.90 12.40 32.29
C ASP A 237 6.29 12.14 30.86
N PRO A 238 7.01 13.04 30.15
CA PRO A 238 7.42 12.86 28.75
C PRO A 238 8.26 11.61 28.51
N LEU A 239 9.12 11.19 29.45
CA LEU A 239 9.92 9.99 29.30
C LEU A 239 9.08 8.72 29.43
N VAL A 240 8.08 8.72 30.34
CA VAL A 240 7.14 7.61 30.45
C VAL A 240 6.30 7.49 29.17
N ALA A 241 5.86 8.61 28.60
CA ALA A 241 5.16 8.62 27.32
C ALA A 241 6.04 8.12 26.16
N ALA A 242 7.33 8.43 26.18
CA ALA A 242 8.29 7.90 25.19
C ALA A 242 8.52 6.39 25.35
N GLU A 243 8.58 5.87 26.57
CA GLU A 243 8.66 4.41 26.81
C GLU A 243 7.42 3.68 26.25
N ILE A 244 6.23 4.26 26.44
CA ILE A 244 4.99 3.75 25.85
C ILE A 244 5.09 3.79 24.30
N ALA A 245 5.55 4.90 23.71
CA ALA A 245 5.73 5.03 22.28
C ALA A 245 6.66 3.94 21.73
N ASN A 246 7.79 3.71 22.38
CA ASN A 246 8.74 2.68 22.00
C ASN A 246 8.16 1.26 22.08
N ALA A 247 7.32 0.97 23.07
CA ALA A 247 6.65 -0.32 23.22
C ALA A 247 5.67 -0.62 22.06
N PHE A 248 5.21 0.40 21.33
CA PHE A 248 4.35 0.31 20.14
C PHE A 248 5.09 0.57 18.83
N ASP A 249 6.43 0.53 18.82
CA ASP A 249 7.26 0.82 17.64
C ASP A 249 6.98 2.19 17.00
N VAL A 250 6.65 3.19 17.82
CA VAL A 250 6.40 4.58 17.40
C VAL A 250 7.66 5.39 17.62
N ARG A 251 8.21 5.99 16.55
CA ARG A 251 9.37 6.87 16.62
C ARG A 251 8.96 8.31 16.88
N ILE A 252 9.71 9.01 17.73
CA ILE A 252 9.47 10.42 18.04
C ILE A 252 10.61 11.27 17.50
N TYR A 253 10.30 12.17 16.57
CA TYR A 253 11.20 13.24 16.15
C TYR A 253 10.80 14.51 16.93
N ALA A 254 11.68 14.94 17.84
CA ALA A 254 11.43 16.11 18.65
C ALA A 254 12.13 17.34 18.05
N ILE A 255 11.39 18.41 17.83
CA ILE A 255 11.87 19.66 17.25
C ILE A 255 11.70 20.78 18.27
N GLY A 256 12.83 21.26 18.80
CA GLY A 256 12.86 22.47 19.64
C GLY A 256 12.82 23.72 18.76
N VAL A 257 11.79 24.56 18.91
CA VAL A 257 11.52 25.73 18.06
C VAL A 257 11.97 27.00 18.75
N GLY A 258 12.89 27.76 18.13
CA GLY A 258 13.38 29.05 18.64
C GLY A 258 14.75 29.00 19.28
N SER A 259 15.18 30.10 19.88
CA SER A 259 16.47 30.22 20.56
C SER A 259 16.31 30.38 22.08
N ASN A 260 17.22 29.75 22.85
CA ASN A 260 17.30 30.00 24.27
C ASN A 260 17.65 31.46 24.56
N GLY A 261 16.95 32.10 25.41
CA GLY A 261 17.26 33.48 25.78
C GLY A 261 16.03 34.35 26.05
N VAL A 262 16.17 35.63 25.76
CA VAL A 262 15.09 36.59 25.97
C VAL A 262 14.32 36.81 24.67
N ALA A 263 13.12 36.24 24.60
CA ALA A 263 12.21 36.46 23.48
C ALA A 263 11.31 37.71 23.71
N LYS A 264 10.96 38.34 22.59
CA LYS A 264 9.99 39.45 22.58
C LYS A 264 8.61 38.87 22.33
N ILE A 265 7.79 38.81 23.39
CA ILE A 265 6.42 38.28 23.32
C ILE A 265 5.42 39.46 23.36
N PRO A 266 4.59 39.62 22.31
CA PRO A 266 3.51 40.59 22.34
C PRO A 266 2.41 40.12 23.30
N MET A 267 2.07 40.97 24.28
CA MET A 267 1.00 40.75 25.25
C MET A 267 0.02 41.92 25.22
N LYS A 268 -1.20 41.67 25.64
CA LYS A 268 -2.17 42.76 25.91
C LYS A 268 -2.13 43.09 27.38
N ASP A 269 -2.01 44.38 27.71
CA ASP A 269 -2.15 44.86 29.07
C ASP A 269 -3.63 44.75 29.54
N PRO A 270 -3.95 44.93 30.83
CA PRO A 270 -5.32 44.90 31.32
C PRO A 270 -6.25 45.98 30.68
N PHE A 271 -5.67 46.93 29.97
CA PHE A 271 -6.40 48.01 29.25
C PHE A 271 -6.53 47.71 27.74
N GLY A 272 -6.11 46.50 27.29
CA GLY A 272 -6.20 46.06 25.88
C GLY A 272 -5.11 46.60 24.98
N ARG A 273 -4.08 47.32 25.48
CA ARG A 273 -2.98 47.85 24.69
C ARG A 273 -1.95 46.75 24.41
N GLN A 274 -1.44 46.68 23.18
CA GLN A 274 -0.35 45.78 22.85
C GLN A 274 0.97 46.29 23.45
N ILE A 275 1.53 45.52 24.36
CA ILE A 275 2.85 45.73 24.94
C ILE A 275 3.76 44.57 24.53
N THR A 276 5.04 44.84 24.37
CA THR A 276 6.02 43.78 24.12
C THR A 276 6.79 43.54 25.39
N THR A 277 6.58 42.35 25.96
CA THR A 277 7.31 41.90 27.14
C THR A 277 8.51 41.08 26.75
N ARG A 278 9.62 41.24 27.45
CA ARG A 278 10.80 40.37 27.33
C ARG A 278 10.68 39.25 28.31
N GLN A 279 10.47 38.04 27.81
CA GLN A 279 10.37 36.85 28.65
C GLN A 279 11.55 35.92 28.34
N ARG A 280 12.10 35.31 29.37
CA ARG A 280 13.11 34.26 29.20
C ARG A 280 12.38 33.00 28.72
N VAL A 281 12.79 32.49 27.58
CA VAL A 281 12.33 31.22 27.03
C VAL A 281 13.50 30.25 27.14
N SER A 282 13.26 29.08 27.68
CA SER A 282 14.21 27.98 27.80
C SER A 282 13.55 26.76 27.19
N ILE A 283 14.27 26.07 26.33
CA ILE A 283 13.84 24.81 25.76
C ILE A 283 14.58 23.71 26.53
N ASP A 284 13.84 22.73 27.01
CA ASP A 284 14.44 21.57 27.67
C ASP A 284 14.97 20.56 26.62
N GLU A 285 16.10 20.94 26.04
CA GLU A 285 16.76 20.10 25.01
C GLU A 285 17.14 18.72 25.55
N LYS A 286 17.43 18.62 26.85
CA LYS A 286 17.84 17.36 27.46
C LYS A 286 16.68 16.38 27.46
N THR A 287 15.54 16.76 28.01
CA THR A 287 14.35 15.89 28.04
C THR A 287 13.86 15.56 26.63
N LEU A 288 13.86 16.53 25.69
CA LEU A 288 13.47 16.28 24.29
C LEU A 288 14.43 15.32 23.58
N THR A 289 15.73 15.39 23.87
CA THR A 289 16.71 14.44 23.33
C THR A 289 16.50 13.05 23.90
N GLU A 290 16.30 12.93 25.23
CA GLU A 290 16.03 11.65 25.90
C GLU A 290 14.74 11.00 25.37
N VAL A 291 13.69 11.77 25.14
CA VAL A 291 12.42 11.30 24.54
C VAL A 291 12.63 10.78 23.11
N ALA A 292 13.37 11.50 22.29
CA ALA A 292 13.65 11.09 20.92
C ALA A 292 14.53 9.82 20.88
N ASP A 293 15.61 9.81 21.67
CA ASP A 293 16.56 8.69 21.71
C ASP A 293 15.91 7.40 22.24
N ALA A 294 15.01 7.49 23.23
CA ALA A 294 14.29 6.35 23.78
C ALA A 294 13.43 5.61 22.75
N THR A 295 13.01 6.29 21.68
CA THR A 295 12.14 5.74 20.63
C THR A 295 12.90 5.45 19.33
N GLY A 296 14.22 5.63 19.31
CA GLY A 296 15.03 5.50 18.08
C GLY A 296 14.78 6.63 17.06
N GLY A 297 14.17 7.73 17.49
CA GLY A 297 14.04 8.95 16.71
C GLY A 297 15.23 9.89 16.87
N ARG A 298 15.00 11.19 16.72
CA ARG A 298 16.08 12.18 16.80
C ARG A 298 15.56 13.55 17.28
N TYR A 299 16.36 14.24 18.09
CA TYR A 299 16.13 15.64 18.42
C TYR A 299 16.76 16.57 17.39
N PHE A 300 16.04 17.64 17.05
CA PHE A 300 16.47 18.73 16.18
C PHE A 300 16.20 20.08 16.81
N ARG A 301 16.97 21.08 16.40
CA ARG A 301 16.78 22.47 16.82
C ARG A 301 16.52 23.36 15.63
N ALA A 302 15.37 24.04 15.61
CA ALA A 302 15.01 25.03 14.61
C ALA A 302 15.12 26.45 15.20
N THR A 303 16.05 27.24 14.69
CA THR A 303 16.24 28.64 15.11
C THR A 303 15.59 29.66 14.17
N ASP A 304 15.25 29.23 12.96
CA ASP A 304 14.61 30.00 11.91
C ASP A 304 13.78 29.11 10.99
N THR A 305 13.09 29.72 10.02
CA THR A 305 12.21 29.00 9.10
C THR A 305 12.97 28.06 8.17
N ASP A 306 14.18 28.45 7.75
CA ASP A 306 14.97 27.64 6.80
C ASP A 306 15.50 26.38 7.50
N SER A 307 16.02 26.51 8.74
CA SER A 307 16.44 25.36 9.56
C SER A 307 15.26 24.41 9.86
N LEU A 308 14.06 24.97 10.11
CA LEU A 308 12.87 24.13 10.32
C LEU A 308 12.52 23.32 9.04
N ARG A 309 12.63 23.93 7.85
CA ARG A 309 12.42 23.25 6.57
C ARG A 309 13.47 22.15 6.30
N GLU A 310 14.74 22.43 6.58
CA GLU A 310 15.81 21.42 6.49
C GLU A 310 15.58 20.23 7.42
N ILE A 311 15.07 20.48 8.63
CA ILE A 311 14.72 19.41 9.58
C ILE A 311 13.61 18.52 9.02
N TYR A 312 12.55 19.11 8.46
CA TYR A 312 11.50 18.31 7.82
C TYR A 312 11.99 17.54 6.62
N ALA A 313 12.90 18.11 5.82
CA ALA A 313 13.55 17.38 4.73
C ALA A 313 14.42 16.22 5.25
N ALA A 314 15.12 16.38 6.38
CA ALA A 314 15.88 15.32 7.00
C ALA A 314 14.99 14.20 7.54
N ILE A 315 13.86 14.52 8.17
CA ILE A 315 12.86 13.54 8.61
C ILE A 315 12.27 12.82 7.40
N ASP A 316 12.00 13.55 6.32
CA ASP A 316 11.56 12.98 5.04
C ASP A 316 12.53 11.93 4.51
N ALA A 317 13.82 12.24 4.50
CA ALA A 317 14.86 11.33 4.04
C ALA A 317 15.01 10.08 4.94
N LEU A 318 14.82 10.23 6.26
CA LEU A 318 14.91 9.12 7.22
C LEU A 318 13.73 8.15 7.09
N GLU A 319 12.52 8.66 6.83
CA GLU A 319 11.29 7.87 6.77
C GLU A 319 10.89 7.49 5.34
N LYS A 320 11.41 8.21 4.32
CA LYS A 320 11.24 7.83 2.92
C LYS A 320 11.97 6.54 2.67
N THR A 321 11.29 5.49 2.89
CA THR A 321 11.71 4.25 2.29
C THR A 321 11.40 4.35 0.81
N THR A 322 12.38 3.93 -0.01
CA THR A 322 12.16 3.64 -1.42
C THR A 322 10.84 2.90 -1.51
N THR A 323 9.80 3.57 -2.01
CA THR A 323 8.51 2.95 -2.29
C THR A 323 8.78 2.00 -3.44
N GLU A 324 9.26 0.79 -3.12
CA GLU A 324 9.16 -0.32 -4.05
C GLU A 324 7.67 -0.54 -4.22
N GLN A 325 7.13 0.05 -5.28
CA GLN A 325 5.82 -0.32 -5.78
C GLN A 325 5.89 -1.79 -6.17
N ARG A 326 5.79 -2.68 -5.19
CA ARG A 326 5.53 -4.08 -5.43
C ARG A 326 4.12 -4.18 -5.97
N ARG A 327 3.98 -3.95 -7.28
CA ARG A 327 2.78 -4.32 -8.02
C ARG A 327 2.66 -5.84 -7.93
N TYR A 328 2.02 -6.32 -6.89
CA TYR A 328 1.54 -7.70 -6.86
C TYR A 328 0.43 -7.81 -7.89
N ARG A 329 0.80 -8.18 -9.12
CA ARG A 329 -0.18 -8.62 -10.11
C ARG A 329 -0.70 -9.97 -9.63
N SER A 330 -1.89 -9.99 -9.07
CA SER A 330 -2.61 -11.23 -8.83
C SER A 330 -2.97 -11.84 -10.18
N TYR A 331 -2.40 -12.99 -10.49
CA TYR A 331 -2.72 -13.75 -11.70
C TYR A 331 -3.68 -14.86 -11.33
N ARG A 332 -4.74 -15.03 -12.11
CA ARG A 332 -5.59 -16.22 -12.05
C ARG A 332 -4.99 -17.30 -12.92
N ASP A 333 -4.82 -18.48 -12.34
CA ASP A 333 -4.36 -19.68 -13.04
C ASP A 333 -5.56 -20.37 -13.70
N LEU A 334 -5.68 -20.24 -15.02
CA LEU A 334 -6.79 -20.80 -15.80
C LEU A 334 -6.75 -22.32 -15.92
N ALA A 335 -5.67 -22.96 -15.51
CA ALA A 335 -5.62 -24.41 -15.43
C ALA A 335 -6.61 -24.94 -14.37
N VAL A 336 -6.78 -24.21 -13.25
CA VAL A 336 -7.55 -24.66 -12.08
C VAL A 336 -8.81 -23.81 -11.87
N GLU A 337 -8.79 -22.52 -12.25
CA GLU A 337 -9.92 -21.62 -12.11
C GLU A 337 -10.76 -21.50 -13.38
N PRO A 338 -12.11 -21.36 -13.26
CA PRO A 338 -12.97 -21.18 -14.41
C PRO A 338 -12.75 -19.80 -15.07
N LEU A 339 -12.67 -19.78 -16.40
CA LEU A 339 -12.63 -18.55 -17.17
C LEU A 339 -14.05 -17.99 -17.30
N ARG A 340 -14.31 -16.85 -16.70
CA ARG A 340 -15.59 -16.12 -16.83
C ARG A 340 -15.45 -15.07 -17.92
N LEU A 341 -16.21 -15.25 -18.99
CA LEU A 341 -16.41 -14.28 -20.06
C LEU A 341 -17.85 -13.83 -19.98
N ASP A 342 -18.11 -12.57 -19.74
CA ASP A 342 -19.44 -11.91 -19.63
C ASP A 342 -20.66 -12.84 -19.47
N THR A 343 -20.95 -13.66 -20.46
CA THR A 343 -22.11 -14.58 -20.51
C THR A 343 -21.73 -16.05 -20.51
N LEU A 344 -20.44 -16.39 -20.66
CA LEU A 344 -19.97 -17.77 -20.80
C LEU A 344 -18.96 -18.11 -19.71
N THR A 345 -19.25 -19.11 -18.92
CA THR A 345 -18.29 -19.72 -17.97
C THR A 345 -17.67 -20.96 -18.59
N ILE A 346 -16.39 -20.89 -18.92
CA ILE A 346 -15.61 -22.04 -19.36
C ILE A 346 -15.06 -22.74 -18.12
N PRO A 347 -15.32 -24.06 -17.94
CA PRO A 347 -14.77 -24.78 -16.80
C PRO A 347 -13.23 -24.80 -16.84
N PRO A 348 -12.56 -25.12 -15.72
CA PRO A 348 -11.10 -25.19 -15.68
C PRO A 348 -10.55 -26.05 -16.80
N LEU A 349 -9.47 -25.60 -17.43
CA LEU A 349 -8.87 -26.32 -18.57
C LEU A 349 -8.44 -27.74 -18.20
N LEU A 350 -8.01 -27.94 -16.97
CA LEU A 350 -7.66 -29.26 -16.45
C LEU A 350 -8.86 -30.21 -16.43
N LEU A 351 -10.03 -29.74 -16.06
CA LEU A 351 -11.25 -30.55 -16.06
C LEU A 351 -11.68 -30.92 -17.48
N LEU A 352 -11.53 -30.01 -18.45
CA LEU A 352 -11.78 -30.29 -19.87
C LEU A 352 -10.81 -31.33 -20.39
N ALA A 353 -9.52 -31.25 -20.04
CA ALA A 353 -8.52 -32.26 -20.43
C ALA A 353 -8.88 -33.64 -19.93
N PHE A 354 -9.26 -33.76 -18.67
CA PHE A 354 -9.70 -35.04 -18.09
C PHE A 354 -11.00 -35.55 -18.72
N ALA A 355 -11.96 -34.68 -19.01
CA ALA A 355 -13.20 -35.05 -19.66
C ALA A 355 -12.96 -35.64 -21.08
N LEU A 356 -12.02 -35.04 -21.84
CA LEU A 356 -11.64 -35.55 -23.14
C LEU A 356 -10.97 -36.93 -23.07
N LEU A 357 -10.06 -37.13 -22.12
CA LEU A 357 -9.36 -38.41 -21.91
C LEU A 357 -10.31 -39.49 -21.39
N ALA A 358 -11.20 -39.15 -20.47
CA ALA A 358 -12.22 -40.09 -19.99
C ALA A 358 -13.22 -40.48 -21.09
N GLY A 359 -13.64 -39.50 -21.91
CA GLY A 359 -14.49 -39.73 -23.08
C GLY A 359 -13.85 -40.62 -24.11
N GLU A 360 -12.55 -40.44 -24.39
CA GLU A 360 -11.78 -41.35 -25.24
C GLU A 360 -11.76 -42.77 -24.70
N GLN A 361 -11.42 -42.95 -23.40
CA GLN A 361 -11.39 -44.27 -22.78
C GLN A 361 -12.76 -44.96 -22.86
N LEU A 362 -13.83 -44.22 -22.60
CA LEU A 362 -15.20 -44.72 -22.66
C LEU A 362 -15.58 -45.16 -24.07
N LEU A 363 -15.21 -44.38 -25.09
CA LEU A 363 -15.46 -44.74 -26.49
C LEU A 363 -14.68 -45.96 -26.93
N VAL A 364 -13.39 -46.06 -26.57
CA VAL A 364 -12.54 -47.20 -26.90
C VAL A 364 -13.04 -48.49 -26.27
N HIS A 365 -13.53 -48.44 -25.03
CA HIS A 365 -14.00 -49.64 -24.34
C HIS A 365 -15.44 -50.02 -24.66
N THR A 366 -16.24 -49.14 -25.27
CA THR A 366 -17.64 -49.39 -25.63
C THR A 366 -17.83 -49.65 -27.12
N ARG A 367 -17.81 -48.57 -27.91
CA ARG A 367 -18.20 -48.59 -29.36
C ARG A 367 -17.05 -48.82 -30.32
N PHE A 368 -15.83 -48.44 -29.96
CA PHE A 368 -14.64 -48.55 -30.80
C PHE A 368 -13.67 -49.64 -30.31
N ARG A 369 -14.21 -50.65 -29.62
CA ARG A 369 -13.42 -51.76 -29.14
C ARG A 369 -12.80 -52.50 -30.32
N THR A 370 -11.50 -52.36 -30.50
CA THR A 370 -10.72 -53.18 -31.44
C THR A 370 -10.34 -54.43 -30.71
N LEU A 371 -10.74 -55.60 -31.23
CA LEU A 371 -10.20 -56.89 -30.78
C LEU A 371 -8.67 -56.89 -31.03
N PRO A 372 -7.86 -57.44 -30.10
CA PRO A 372 -6.42 -57.47 -30.20
C PRO A 372 -5.91 -58.20 -31.46
#